data_cf978572b9d151dbcb446a4cbb6244a4
#
_entry.id   cf978572b9d151dbcb446a4cbb6244a4
#
_cell.length_a   1.000
_cell.length_b   1.000
_cell.length_c   1.000
_cell.angle_alpha   90.00
_cell.angle_beta   90.00
_cell.angle_gamma   90.00
#
_symmetry.space_group_name_H-M   'P 1'
#
loop_
_entity.id
_entity.type
_entity.pdbx_description
1 polymer ?
#
loop_
_entity_poly.entity_id
_entity_poly.type
_entity_poly.pdbx_seq_one_letter_code
_entity_poly.pdbx_strand_id
1 'polypeptide(L)'
;MIWMGLGHWIGLPVCQDNTSQMMHDIQAQPGDLGAKHERMEDASGGEFLSSKARTYSNGLLRYHTDRTDVVGLLMAQRSASGGESNVASIAAVHNAILKRRPDLLELLYQPIYRSRLGEEAGGGDEVYPLPVFGVENGKLTSHYSRTYVEAAQLMPETPRMTDAQWEALDLLAETAAELAFAMMLKPGDIQLINSHITYHAR
;
A
#
# COMPACT_ATOMS: atom_id res chain seq x y z
N MET A 1 -8.60 5.42 23.28
CA MET A 1 -8.76 6.90 23.43
C MET A 1 -7.42 7.65 23.40
N ILE A 2 -6.39 7.24 24.13
CA ILE A 2 -5.07 7.94 24.13
C ILE A 2 -4.45 8.02 22.72
N TRP A 3 -4.50 6.93 21.97
CA TRP A 3 -3.97 6.87 20.60
C TRP A 3 -4.62 7.88 19.66
N MET A 4 -5.95 8.02 19.72
CA MET A 4 -6.67 9.05 18.97
C MET A 4 -6.27 10.47 19.40
N GLY A 5 -6.08 10.70 20.69
CA GLY A 5 -5.59 11.98 21.20
C GLY A 5 -4.22 12.35 20.63
N LEU A 6 -3.28 11.40 20.57
CA LEU A 6 -1.99 11.61 19.93
C LEU A 6 -2.14 11.92 18.44
N GLY A 7 -3.03 11.23 17.73
CA GLY A 7 -3.31 11.50 16.32
C GLY A 7 -3.75 12.94 16.06
N HIS A 8 -4.63 13.48 16.92
CA HIS A 8 -5.09 14.88 16.82
C HIS A 8 -3.97 15.91 17.07
N TRP A 9 -2.92 15.56 17.78
CA TRP A 9 -1.75 16.42 17.96
C TRP A 9 -0.85 16.47 16.73
N ILE A 10 -0.87 15.39 15.93
CA ILE A 10 -0.07 15.28 14.70
C ILE A 10 -0.80 15.96 13.54
N GLY A 11 -2.13 15.80 13.46
CA GLY A 11 -2.92 16.33 12.37
C GLY A 11 -4.41 15.99 12.49
N LEU A 12 -5.14 16.15 11.41
CA LEU A 12 -6.54 15.78 11.34
C LEU A 12 -6.66 14.28 11.04
N PRO A 13 -7.21 13.45 11.95
CA PRO A 13 -7.48 12.05 11.65
C PRO A 13 -8.48 11.90 10.50
N VAL A 14 -8.18 10.99 9.59
CA VAL A 14 -9.03 10.69 8.43
C VAL A 14 -9.61 9.30 8.53
N CYS A 15 -10.78 9.08 7.92
CA CYS A 15 -11.37 7.75 7.82
C CYS A 15 -10.50 6.84 6.94
N GLN A 16 -10.30 5.61 7.39
CA GLN A 16 -9.48 4.63 6.68
C GLN A 16 -10.28 3.88 5.60
N ASP A 17 -11.59 3.85 5.73
CA ASP A 17 -12.50 3.20 4.79
C ASP A 17 -13.88 3.92 4.75
N ASN A 18 -14.81 3.31 4.04
CA ASN A 18 -16.20 3.80 3.91
C ASN A 18 -17.05 3.62 5.17
N THR A 19 -16.55 2.98 6.24
CA THR A 19 -17.27 2.78 7.51
C THR A 19 -17.12 3.94 8.49
N SER A 20 -16.40 4.99 8.10
CA SER A 20 -16.08 6.16 8.94
C SER A 20 -15.20 5.83 10.16
N GLN A 21 -14.51 4.71 10.15
CA GLN A 21 -13.57 4.35 11.20
C GLN A 21 -12.22 5.04 10.97
N MET A 22 -11.72 5.70 12.01
CA MET A 22 -10.41 6.40 11.98
C MET A 22 -9.27 5.53 12.53
N MET A 23 -9.59 4.41 13.15
CA MET A 23 -8.64 3.44 13.69
C MET A 23 -9.13 2.03 13.40
N HIS A 24 -8.19 1.16 13.07
CA HIS A 24 -8.42 -0.27 12.89
C HIS A 24 -7.44 -1.09 13.69
N ASP A 25 -7.92 -2.18 14.25
CA ASP A 25 -7.06 -3.21 14.82
C ASP A 25 -6.52 -4.09 13.69
N ILE A 26 -5.21 -4.07 13.50
CA ILE A 26 -4.52 -4.93 12.54
C ILE A 26 -4.22 -6.26 13.23
N GLN A 27 -5.11 -7.21 13.04
CA GLN A 27 -5.04 -8.52 13.69
C GLN A 27 -5.58 -9.60 12.75
N ALA A 28 -4.84 -10.71 12.64
CA ALA A 28 -5.33 -11.87 11.91
C ALA A 28 -6.64 -12.38 12.53
N GLN A 29 -7.66 -12.52 11.69
CA GLN A 29 -8.97 -13.02 12.11
C GLN A 29 -8.99 -14.54 12.14
N PRO A 30 -9.54 -15.19 13.19
CA PRO A 30 -9.70 -16.63 13.23
C PRO A 30 -10.59 -17.12 12.08
N GLY A 31 -10.19 -18.21 11.43
CA GLY A 31 -11.00 -18.87 10.41
C GLY A 31 -11.02 -18.19 9.05
N ASP A 32 -9.98 -17.42 8.73
CA ASP A 32 -9.79 -16.80 7.42
C ASP A 32 -10.94 -15.84 7.02
N LEU A 33 -11.53 -15.17 8.02
CA LEU A 33 -12.66 -14.25 7.82
C LEU A 33 -12.29 -13.09 6.90
N GLY A 34 -11.05 -12.62 6.95
CA GLY A 34 -10.53 -11.60 6.03
C GLY A 34 -10.49 -12.08 4.58
N ALA A 35 -10.21 -13.35 4.36
CA ALA A 35 -10.15 -13.95 3.02
C ALA A 35 -11.54 -14.26 2.44
N LYS A 36 -12.56 -14.53 3.28
CA LYS A 36 -13.90 -14.86 2.81
C LYS A 36 -14.65 -13.69 2.22
N HIS A 37 -14.37 -12.48 2.64
CA HIS A 37 -15.13 -11.30 2.24
C HIS A 37 -14.55 -10.55 1.04
N GLU A 38 -13.33 -10.87 0.63
CA GLU A 38 -12.62 -10.06 -0.35
C GLU A 38 -11.66 -10.87 -1.22
N ARG A 39 -11.94 -12.16 -1.40
CA ARG A 39 -11.29 -12.95 -2.44
C ARG A 39 -11.78 -12.51 -3.79
N MET A 40 -10.87 -12.22 -4.66
CA MET A 40 -11.12 -11.78 -6.00
C MET A 40 -10.48 -12.79 -6.94
N GLU A 41 -11.14 -13.04 -8.06
CA GLU A 41 -10.57 -13.85 -9.13
C GLU A 41 -10.04 -12.90 -10.20
N ASP A 42 -8.80 -13.11 -10.60
CA ASP A 42 -8.25 -12.47 -11.79
C ASP A 42 -8.83 -13.10 -13.07
N ALA A 43 -8.54 -12.51 -14.22
CA ALA A 43 -9.04 -13.00 -15.51
C ALA A 43 -8.57 -14.43 -15.86
N SER A 44 -7.59 -14.98 -15.12
CA SER A 44 -7.08 -16.34 -15.27
C SER A 44 -7.69 -17.34 -14.27
N GLY A 45 -8.60 -16.86 -13.39
CA GLY A 45 -9.18 -17.65 -12.30
C GLY A 45 -8.25 -17.76 -11.07
N GLY A 46 -7.19 -16.95 -11.01
CA GLY A 46 -6.30 -16.86 -9.86
C GLY A 46 -6.93 -16.03 -8.74
N GLU A 47 -6.93 -16.56 -7.51
CA GLU A 47 -7.41 -15.80 -6.35
C GLU A 47 -6.38 -14.75 -5.92
N PHE A 48 -6.85 -13.53 -5.66
CA PHE A 48 -6.04 -12.53 -5.01
C PHE A 48 -6.80 -11.83 -3.86
N LEU A 49 -6.04 -11.35 -2.87
CA LEU A 49 -6.62 -10.71 -1.69
C LEU A 49 -6.62 -9.19 -1.85
N SER A 50 -7.75 -8.54 -1.55
CA SER A 50 -7.82 -7.08 -1.43
C SER A 50 -6.86 -6.56 -0.34
N SER A 51 -6.59 -5.26 -0.31
CA SER A 51 -5.77 -4.64 0.73
C SER A 51 -6.35 -4.86 2.12
N LYS A 52 -7.66 -4.78 2.26
CA LYS A 52 -8.36 -4.99 3.53
C LYS A 52 -8.27 -6.44 4.00
N ALA A 53 -8.47 -7.42 3.10
CA ALA A 53 -8.28 -8.83 3.42
C ALA A 53 -6.86 -9.14 3.90
N ARG A 54 -5.84 -8.53 3.28
CA ARG A 54 -4.45 -8.66 3.72
C ARG A 54 -4.20 -8.10 5.11
N THR A 55 -4.87 -7.04 5.50
CA THR A 55 -4.78 -6.45 6.84
C THR A 55 -5.24 -7.42 7.92
N TYR A 56 -6.26 -8.23 7.61
CA TYR A 56 -6.83 -9.22 8.53
C TYR A 56 -6.31 -10.66 8.32
N SER A 57 -5.35 -10.85 7.44
CA SER A 57 -4.74 -12.15 7.15
C SER A 57 -3.34 -12.27 7.76
N ASN A 58 -2.82 -13.51 7.79
CA ASN A 58 -1.42 -13.80 8.07
C ASN A 58 -0.52 -13.60 6.83
N GLY A 59 -1.09 -13.15 5.72
CA GLY A 59 -0.36 -12.97 4.46
C GLY A 59 0.55 -11.75 4.49
N LEU A 60 1.49 -11.76 3.56
CA LEU A 60 2.40 -10.64 3.32
C LEU A 60 1.60 -9.39 2.91
N LEU A 61 1.79 -8.30 3.62
CA LEU A 61 1.37 -6.98 3.18
C LEU A 61 2.51 -6.39 2.34
N ARG A 62 2.29 -6.30 1.04
CA ARG A 62 3.29 -5.85 0.05
C ARG A 62 3.65 -4.38 0.27
N TYR A 63 4.83 -3.96 -0.22
CA TYR A 63 5.23 -2.55 -0.19
C TYR A 63 4.16 -1.67 -0.84
N HIS A 64 3.79 -0.61 -0.13
CA HIS A 64 2.78 0.35 -0.57
C HIS A 64 2.97 1.70 0.13
N THR A 65 2.21 2.67 -0.31
CA THR A 65 1.97 3.93 0.42
C THR A 65 0.49 4.01 0.76
N ASP A 66 0.17 4.61 1.90
CA ASP A 66 -1.21 4.96 2.22
C ASP A 66 -1.58 6.34 1.64
N ARG A 67 -2.87 6.62 1.60
CA ARG A 67 -3.43 7.85 1.02
C ARG A 67 -3.62 8.95 2.08
N THR A 68 -2.70 9.02 3.01
CA THR A 68 -2.65 10.03 4.07
C THR A 68 -1.26 10.61 4.15
N ASP A 69 -1.10 11.79 4.76
CA ASP A 69 0.22 12.37 4.98
C ASP A 69 1.04 11.53 5.95
N VAL A 70 0.40 11.08 7.03
CA VAL A 70 1.04 10.28 8.08
C VAL A 70 0.21 9.06 8.43
N VAL A 71 0.87 7.91 8.44
CA VAL A 71 0.33 6.66 9.01
C VAL A 71 0.91 6.46 10.39
N GLY A 72 0.06 6.23 11.35
CA GLY A 72 0.46 5.89 12.72
C GLY A 72 0.13 4.45 13.05
N LEU A 73 1.12 3.69 13.52
CA LEU A 73 0.96 2.32 14.02
C LEU A 73 1.35 2.28 15.49
N LEU A 74 0.45 1.79 16.34
CA LEU A 74 0.73 1.50 17.75
C LEU A 74 0.76 -0.01 17.92
N MET A 75 1.88 -0.55 18.36
CA MET A 75 2.01 -1.97 18.66
C MET A 75 1.36 -2.29 20.01
N ALA A 76 0.18 -2.90 19.99
CA ALA A 76 -0.51 -3.35 21.21
C ALA A 76 0.01 -4.72 21.67
N GLN A 77 0.17 -5.64 20.72
CA GLN A 77 0.63 -7.00 20.98
C GLN A 77 1.45 -7.51 19.80
N ARG A 78 2.55 -8.19 20.08
CA ARG A 78 3.41 -8.78 19.06
C ARG A 78 2.82 -10.10 18.56
N SER A 79 3.02 -10.37 17.25
CA SER A 79 2.76 -11.70 16.68
C SER A 79 3.69 -12.76 17.26
N ALA A 80 3.25 -14.02 17.27
CA ALA A 80 4.08 -15.15 17.73
C ALA A 80 5.29 -15.39 16.80
N SER A 81 5.13 -15.13 15.50
CA SER A 81 6.20 -15.22 14.50
C SER A 81 5.92 -14.23 13.36
N GLY A 82 6.95 -13.74 12.70
CA GLY A 82 6.85 -12.73 11.65
C GLY A 82 6.31 -11.40 12.16
N GLY A 83 5.73 -10.60 11.26
CA GLY A 83 5.13 -9.31 11.58
C GLY A 83 6.15 -8.17 11.67
N GLU A 84 7.34 -8.35 11.07
CA GLU A 84 8.30 -7.27 10.92
C GLU A 84 7.69 -6.12 10.12
N SER A 85 7.88 -4.90 10.61
CA SER A 85 7.60 -3.70 9.84
C SER A 85 8.80 -3.38 8.96
N ASN A 86 8.57 -3.34 7.66
CA ASN A 86 9.60 -3.01 6.67
C ASN A 86 9.32 -1.64 6.11
N VAL A 87 10.33 -0.76 6.07
CA VAL A 87 10.23 0.58 5.51
C VAL A 87 11.36 0.84 4.52
N ALA A 88 11.04 1.48 3.41
CA ALA A 88 12.01 1.84 2.38
C ALA A 88 11.82 3.31 1.95
N SER A 89 12.94 4.02 1.77
CA SER A 89 12.90 5.39 1.27
C SER A 89 12.48 5.44 -0.19
N ILE A 90 11.43 6.18 -0.51
CA ILE A 90 10.97 6.40 -1.88
C ILE A 90 12.08 7.01 -2.75
N ALA A 91 12.82 8.00 -2.22
CA ALA A 91 13.92 8.62 -2.95
C ALA A 91 15.07 7.64 -3.23
N ALA A 92 15.38 6.74 -2.29
CA ALA A 92 16.41 5.73 -2.48
C ALA A 92 15.99 4.72 -3.56
N VAL A 93 14.75 4.25 -3.51
CA VAL A 93 14.18 3.33 -4.52
C VAL A 93 14.18 3.98 -5.89
N HIS A 94 13.66 5.21 -6.01
CA HIS A 94 13.67 5.97 -7.24
C HIS A 94 15.08 6.09 -7.85
N ASN A 95 16.06 6.51 -7.06
CA ASN A 95 17.43 6.70 -7.52
C ASN A 95 18.10 5.37 -7.92
N ALA A 96 17.78 4.27 -7.24
CA ALA A 96 18.28 2.95 -7.60
C ALA A 96 17.70 2.48 -8.95
N ILE A 97 16.40 2.68 -9.19
CA ILE A 97 15.75 2.37 -10.47
C ILE A 97 16.30 3.27 -11.57
N LEU A 98 16.45 4.58 -11.31
CA LEU A 98 17.04 5.53 -12.27
C LEU A 98 18.41 5.07 -12.76
N LYS A 99 19.23 4.55 -11.87
CA LYS A 99 20.57 4.04 -12.19
C LYS A 99 20.56 2.72 -12.97
N ARG A 100 19.61 1.82 -12.66
CA ARG A 100 19.55 0.46 -13.20
C ARG A 100 18.77 0.37 -14.51
N ARG A 101 17.58 0.97 -14.54
CA ARG A 101 16.59 0.89 -15.61
C ARG A 101 15.83 2.20 -15.75
N PRO A 102 16.48 3.26 -16.27
CA PRO A 102 15.83 4.56 -16.47
C PRO A 102 14.62 4.48 -17.42
N ASP A 103 14.62 3.54 -18.36
CA ASP A 103 13.50 3.23 -19.24
C ASP A 103 12.26 2.78 -18.49
N LEU A 104 12.39 1.92 -17.48
CA LEU A 104 11.28 1.49 -16.65
C LEU A 104 10.84 2.57 -15.66
N LEU A 105 11.77 3.39 -15.17
CA LEU A 105 11.45 4.53 -14.32
C LEU A 105 10.52 5.51 -15.03
N GLU A 106 10.75 5.77 -16.31
CA GLU A 106 9.92 6.67 -17.12
C GLU A 106 8.46 6.19 -17.15
N LEU A 107 8.24 4.88 -17.24
CA LEU A 107 6.89 4.29 -17.18
C LEU A 107 6.18 4.51 -15.85
N LEU A 108 6.93 4.59 -14.75
CA LEU A 108 6.37 4.85 -13.42
C LEU A 108 5.94 6.31 -13.21
N TYR A 109 6.34 7.22 -14.10
CA TYR A 109 5.82 8.59 -14.18
C TYR A 109 4.59 8.72 -15.08
N GLN A 110 4.25 7.66 -15.83
CA GLN A 110 3.05 7.63 -16.65
C GLN A 110 1.84 7.20 -15.81
N PRO A 111 0.62 7.61 -16.19
CA PRO A 111 -0.60 7.18 -15.52
C PRO A 111 -0.77 5.65 -15.57
N ILE A 112 -0.95 5.04 -14.41
CA ILE A 112 -1.29 3.63 -14.24
C ILE A 112 -2.66 3.55 -13.56
N TYR A 113 -3.57 2.78 -14.13
CA TYR A 113 -4.93 2.64 -13.61
C TYR A 113 -4.97 1.85 -12.31
N ARG A 114 -5.82 2.30 -11.39
CA ARG A 114 -6.01 1.72 -10.06
C ARG A 114 -7.48 1.68 -9.70
N SER A 115 -7.85 0.72 -8.86
CA SER A 115 -9.17 0.63 -8.24
C SER A 115 -9.03 0.15 -6.80
N ARG A 116 -9.81 0.70 -5.92
CA ARG A 116 -9.93 0.25 -4.53
C ARG A 116 -11.04 -0.78 -4.33
N LEU A 117 -11.74 -1.16 -5.39
CA LEU A 117 -12.80 -2.19 -5.39
C LEU A 117 -13.87 -1.95 -4.33
N GLY A 118 -14.51 -0.78 -4.39
CA GLY A 118 -15.62 -0.44 -3.50
C GLY A 118 -15.21 0.04 -2.11
N GLU A 119 -13.93 0.22 -1.85
CA GLU A 119 -13.46 0.92 -0.64
C GLU A 119 -13.59 2.46 -0.77
N GLU A 120 -14.02 2.98 -1.93
CA GLU A 120 -14.25 4.40 -2.16
C GLU A 120 -15.50 4.88 -1.41
N ALA A 121 -15.40 6.09 -0.85
CA ALA A 121 -16.57 6.79 -0.31
C ALA A 121 -17.58 7.05 -1.45
N GLY A 122 -18.73 6.37 -1.41
CA GLY A 122 -19.75 6.49 -2.45
C GLY A 122 -20.10 5.18 -3.18
N GLY A 123 -19.34 4.12 -2.98
CA GLY A 123 -19.73 2.75 -3.36
C GLY A 123 -19.66 2.48 -4.86
N GLY A 124 -18.68 3.02 -5.56
CA GLY A 124 -18.45 2.73 -6.98
C GLY A 124 -17.14 1.99 -7.21
N ASP A 125 -17.13 1.14 -8.22
CA ASP A 125 -15.90 0.55 -8.77
C ASP A 125 -15.18 1.59 -9.64
N GLU A 126 -14.71 2.65 -9.02
CA GLU A 126 -14.02 3.70 -9.75
C GLU A 126 -12.60 3.27 -10.09
N VAL A 127 -12.31 3.28 -11.38
CA VAL A 127 -10.97 3.14 -11.91
C VAL A 127 -10.44 4.53 -12.24
N TYR A 128 -9.27 4.85 -11.70
CA TYR A 128 -8.65 6.15 -11.91
C TYR A 128 -7.17 6.00 -12.27
N PRO A 129 -6.66 6.82 -13.20
CA PRO A 129 -5.24 6.83 -13.55
C PRO A 129 -4.45 7.69 -12.57
N LEU A 130 -3.32 7.18 -12.10
CA LEU A 130 -2.39 7.93 -11.25
C LEU A 130 -0.97 7.44 -11.48
N PRO A 131 0.04 8.30 -11.70
CA PRO A 131 1.42 7.85 -11.78
C PRO A 131 1.91 7.32 -10.43
N VAL A 132 2.95 6.46 -10.46
CA VAL A 132 3.61 5.99 -9.26
C VAL A 132 4.47 7.08 -8.65
N PHE A 133 5.24 7.78 -9.48
CA PHE A 133 6.06 8.91 -9.06
C PHE A 133 5.50 10.23 -9.58
N GLY A 134 5.62 11.25 -8.76
CA GLY A 134 5.32 12.63 -9.11
C GLY A 134 6.33 13.58 -8.49
N VAL A 135 6.45 14.76 -9.06
CA VAL A 135 7.25 15.84 -8.50
C VAL A 135 6.36 17.07 -8.39
N GLU A 136 6.20 17.56 -7.18
CA GLU A 136 5.44 18.79 -6.92
C GLU A 136 6.29 19.74 -6.07
N ASN A 137 6.40 20.99 -6.51
CA ASN A 137 7.22 22.01 -5.86
C ASN A 137 8.67 21.55 -5.59
N GLY A 138 9.26 20.79 -6.53
CA GLY A 138 10.62 20.25 -6.43
C GLY A 138 10.76 19.07 -5.45
N LYS A 139 9.67 18.56 -4.90
CA LYS A 139 9.69 17.40 -3.99
C LYS A 139 9.16 16.16 -4.70
N LEU A 140 9.95 15.09 -4.66
CA LEU A 140 9.53 13.77 -5.12
C LEU A 140 8.49 13.22 -4.15
N THR A 141 7.40 12.70 -4.70
CA THR A 141 6.38 11.94 -3.97
C THR A 141 6.06 10.66 -4.74
N SER A 142 5.50 9.70 -4.04
CA SER A 142 5.02 8.47 -4.66
C SER A 142 3.67 8.07 -4.09
N HIS A 143 2.85 7.49 -4.95
CA HIS A 143 1.66 6.77 -4.55
C HIS A 143 1.68 5.39 -5.20
N TYR A 144 1.82 4.33 -4.43
CA TYR A 144 1.97 2.98 -4.93
C TYR A 144 1.18 1.97 -4.10
N SER A 145 0.40 1.15 -4.80
CA SER A 145 -0.20 -0.08 -4.28
C SER A 145 -0.38 -1.06 -5.43
N ARG A 146 0.39 -2.13 -5.43
CA ARG A 146 0.28 -3.20 -6.44
C ARG A 146 -1.13 -3.78 -6.48
N THR A 147 -1.74 -3.98 -5.31
CA THR A 147 -3.09 -4.53 -5.19
C THR A 147 -4.14 -3.67 -5.90
N TYR A 148 -4.03 -2.35 -5.82
CA TYR A 148 -4.97 -1.45 -6.50
C TYR A 148 -4.80 -1.46 -8.02
N VAL A 149 -3.58 -1.67 -8.51
CA VAL A 149 -3.31 -1.82 -9.95
C VAL A 149 -3.89 -3.14 -10.46
N GLU A 150 -3.62 -4.25 -9.77
CA GLU A 150 -4.19 -5.56 -10.09
C GLU A 150 -5.72 -5.51 -10.08
N ALA A 151 -6.31 -4.86 -9.08
CA ALA A 151 -7.75 -4.67 -8.99
C ALA A 151 -8.33 -3.94 -10.20
N ALA A 152 -7.70 -2.86 -10.66
CA ALA A 152 -8.13 -2.14 -11.86
C ALA A 152 -8.06 -3.03 -13.11
N GLN A 153 -7.08 -3.92 -13.21
CA GLN A 153 -6.93 -4.82 -14.35
C GLN A 153 -8.01 -5.92 -14.42
N LEU A 154 -8.81 -6.11 -13.37
CA LEU A 154 -9.99 -6.97 -13.39
C LEU A 154 -11.18 -6.30 -14.12
N MET A 155 -11.19 -4.97 -14.18
CA MET A 155 -12.27 -4.22 -14.81
C MET A 155 -12.15 -4.31 -16.34
N PRO A 156 -13.22 -4.73 -17.05
CA PRO A 156 -13.15 -4.93 -18.51
C PRO A 156 -12.77 -3.68 -19.30
N GLU A 157 -13.23 -2.52 -18.82
CA GLU A 157 -13.01 -1.22 -19.47
C GLU A 157 -11.61 -0.61 -19.20
N THR A 158 -10.83 -1.22 -18.30
CA THR A 158 -9.51 -0.71 -17.96
C THR A 158 -8.50 -1.05 -19.07
N PRO A 159 -7.77 -0.06 -19.62
CA PRO A 159 -6.68 -0.33 -20.53
C PRO A 159 -5.69 -1.32 -19.94
N ARG A 160 -5.34 -2.35 -20.69
CA ARG A 160 -4.41 -3.39 -20.22
C ARG A 160 -2.99 -2.83 -20.11
N MET A 161 -2.35 -3.21 -19.02
CA MET A 161 -0.94 -2.89 -18.83
C MET A 161 -0.07 -3.71 -19.78
N THR A 162 0.99 -3.07 -20.27
CA THR A 162 2.04 -3.74 -21.03
C THR A 162 2.98 -4.55 -20.13
N ASP A 163 3.68 -5.52 -20.68
CA ASP A 163 4.70 -6.30 -19.95
C ASP A 163 5.76 -5.39 -19.31
N ALA A 164 6.19 -4.33 -20.02
CA ALA A 164 7.15 -3.37 -19.50
C ALA A 164 6.61 -2.58 -18.28
N GLN A 165 5.31 -2.25 -18.26
CA GLN A 165 4.71 -1.61 -17.07
C GLN A 165 4.65 -2.58 -15.88
N TRP A 166 4.36 -3.86 -16.13
CA TRP A 166 4.43 -4.89 -15.08
C TRP A 166 5.85 -5.06 -14.57
N GLU A 167 6.84 -5.16 -15.46
CA GLU A 167 8.27 -5.23 -15.11
C GLU A 167 8.70 -4.01 -14.27
N ALA A 168 8.22 -2.81 -14.61
CA ALA A 168 8.52 -1.61 -13.83
C ALA A 168 7.99 -1.67 -12.39
N LEU A 169 6.77 -2.20 -12.21
CA LEU A 169 6.20 -2.38 -10.86
C LEU A 169 6.91 -3.49 -10.07
N ASP A 170 7.34 -4.57 -10.75
CA ASP A 170 8.11 -5.65 -10.13
C ASP A 170 9.48 -5.15 -9.68
N LEU A 171 10.19 -4.43 -10.55
CA LEU A 171 11.47 -3.80 -10.21
C LEU A 171 11.36 -2.83 -9.03
N LEU A 172 10.26 -2.05 -8.95
CA LEU A 172 10.01 -1.18 -7.80
C LEU A 172 9.87 -1.99 -6.51
N ALA A 173 9.05 -3.04 -6.52
CA ALA A 173 8.83 -3.88 -5.35
C ALA A 173 10.11 -4.58 -4.87
N GLU A 174 10.90 -5.14 -5.80
CA GLU A 174 12.19 -5.77 -5.54
C GLU A 174 13.20 -4.76 -4.97
N THR A 175 13.30 -3.58 -5.60
CA THR A 175 14.20 -2.52 -5.13
C THR A 175 13.81 -2.00 -3.74
N ALA A 176 12.50 -1.87 -3.48
CA ALA A 176 12.02 -1.51 -2.15
C ALA A 176 12.42 -2.57 -1.11
N ALA A 177 12.29 -3.86 -1.45
CA ALA A 177 12.70 -4.95 -0.56
C ALA A 177 14.23 -4.96 -0.30
N GLU A 178 15.04 -4.73 -1.35
CA GLU A 178 16.50 -4.65 -1.22
C GLU A 178 16.97 -3.51 -0.31
N LEU A 179 16.28 -2.37 -0.36
CA LEU A 179 16.66 -1.15 0.36
C LEU A 179 15.91 -0.95 1.67
N ALA A 180 15.05 -1.90 2.03
CA ALA A 180 14.23 -1.79 3.22
C ALA A 180 15.03 -1.94 4.51
N PHE A 181 14.60 -1.19 5.50
CA PHE A 181 14.95 -1.40 6.89
C PHE A 181 13.83 -2.18 7.58
N ALA A 182 14.16 -3.37 8.09
CA ALA A 182 13.25 -4.22 8.84
C ALA A 182 13.35 -3.95 10.33
N MET A 183 12.21 -3.82 11.01
CA MET A 183 12.14 -3.63 12.44
C MET A 183 11.05 -4.48 13.08
N MET A 184 11.33 -5.03 14.24
CA MET A 184 10.37 -5.72 15.07
C MET A 184 9.86 -4.77 16.16
N LEU A 185 8.65 -4.25 15.98
CA LEU A 185 8.02 -3.38 16.96
C LEU A 185 7.66 -4.17 18.23
N LYS A 186 7.85 -3.54 19.39
CA LYS A 186 7.51 -4.10 20.70
C LYS A 186 6.21 -3.48 21.19
N PRO A 187 5.47 -4.16 22.07
CA PRO A 187 4.29 -3.57 22.72
C PRO A 187 4.63 -2.20 23.33
N GLY A 188 3.85 -1.19 22.96
CA GLY A 188 4.05 0.21 23.33
C GLY A 188 4.85 1.04 22.31
N ASP A 189 5.52 0.42 21.35
CA ASP A 189 6.18 1.16 20.27
C ASP A 189 5.16 1.86 19.38
N ILE A 190 5.51 3.05 18.96
CA ILE A 190 4.76 3.86 18.00
C ILE A 190 5.63 4.08 16.77
N GLN A 191 5.13 3.74 15.60
CA GLN A 191 5.73 4.05 14.33
C GLN A 191 4.90 5.11 13.60
N LEU A 192 5.52 6.21 13.21
CA LEU A 192 4.92 7.25 12.39
C LEU A 192 5.64 7.26 11.04
N ILE A 193 4.86 7.09 9.97
CA ILE A 193 5.37 6.98 8.60
C ILE A 193 4.82 8.16 7.79
N ASN A 194 5.72 8.91 7.14
CA ASN A 194 5.33 9.87 6.13
C ASN A 194 5.09 9.12 4.81
N SER A 195 3.82 9.02 4.39
CA SER A 195 3.42 8.23 3.23
C SER A 195 3.91 8.80 1.89
N HIS A 196 4.30 10.09 1.84
CA HIS A 196 4.80 10.71 0.61
C HIS A 196 6.23 10.31 0.26
N ILE A 197 7.02 9.86 1.25
CA ILE A 197 8.45 9.60 1.10
C ILE A 197 8.88 8.22 1.58
N THR A 198 7.93 7.38 2.02
CA THR A 198 8.24 6.06 2.60
C THR A 198 7.28 5.00 2.07
N TYR A 199 7.83 3.94 1.48
CA TYR A 199 7.11 2.67 1.29
C TYR A 199 7.17 1.86 2.57
N HIS A 200 6.09 1.17 2.89
CA HIS A 200 6.07 0.24 4.01
C HIS A 200 5.40 -1.09 3.64
N ALA A 201 5.78 -2.14 4.38
CA ALA A 201 5.33 -3.51 4.20
C ALA A 201 5.34 -4.28 5.53
N ARG A 202 4.71 -5.44 5.55
CA ARG A 202 4.70 -6.33 6.71
C ARG A 202 4.78 -7.78 6.28
#